data_f3369d79b69a5d35de50aeb818270314
#
_entry.id   f3369d79b69a5d35de50aeb818270314
#
_cell.length_a   1.000
_cell.length_b   1.000
_cell.length_c   1.000
_cell.angle_alpha   90.00
_cell.angle_beta   90.00
_cell.angle_gamma   90.00
#
_symmetry.space_group_name_H-M   'P 1'
#
loop_
_entity.id
_entity.type
_entity.pdbx_description
1 polymer ?
#
loop_
_entity_poly.entity_id
_entity_poly.type
_entity_poly.pdbx_seq_one_letter_code
_entity_poly.pdbx_strand_id
1 'polypeptide(L)'
;MAKIDLSNISHTYSPKDLEPTYALNPFSMTWENGKRYAILGPSGCGKTTMLNIVSGLIKPTQGRILFDNEDVTNQKTETRNISQVFQFPVIYNTMSVYDNLAFPLKCRDFEKNKIEERVQSVSETLNLSSFLNMPARKLTADQKQLISLGRGLVREDVAAVLMDEPLTVIDPDLKFRLRRNLKEINEEYKTTLVYVTHDQNEAMTFADNIIVMDQGEIVQVGLPKDLFERPKTTFVGYFIGSPAMNLFETQLHTDNSVKINDTTIKTNTNLSKLKNNNIKLGIRSEFVKVAKDESENLVEVNIQKIEDFGNFKLLTTKMGQLTIKSKINRENEIANDKVKLHFPPEKCCVYQNNKLI
;
A
#
# COMPACT_ATOMS: atom_id res chain seq x y z
N MET A 1 15.12 7.74 -16.96
CA MET A 1 14.48 7.28 -15.70
C MET A 1 15.32 7.79 -14.56
N ALA A 2 14.72 8.22 -13.46
CA ALA A 2 15.45 8.98 -12.45
C ALA A 2 15.25 8.36 -11.04
N LYS A 3 16.29 8.48 -10.22
CA LYS A 3 16.17 8.39 -8.76
C LYS A 3 15.51 9.67 -8.27
N ILE A 4 14.49 9.56 -7.42
CA ILE A 4 13.73 10.70 -6.91
C ILE A 4 14.00 10.84 -5.42
N ASP A 5 14.65 11.93 -5.03
CA ASP A 5 14.92 12.28 -3.64
C ASP A 5 13.97 13.38 -3.18
N LEU A 6 13.23 13.11 -2.12
CA LEU A 6 12.33 14.04 -1.43
C LEU A 6 13.00 14.45 -0.12
N SER A 7 13.45 15.71 -0.02
CA SER A 7 14.22 16.19 1.12
C SER A 7 13.40 17.20 1.93
N ASN A 8 13.05 16.85 3.16
CA ASN A 8 12.29 17.66 4.11
C ASN A 8 11.01 18.28 3.48
N ILE A 9 10.29 17.48 2.70
CA ILE A 9 9.05 17.92 2.04
C ILE A 9 7.95 18.08 3.08
N SER A 10 7.30 19.24 3.07
CA SER A 10 6.04 19.46 3.78
C SER A 10 5.08 20.32 2.97
N HIS A 11 3.79 20.18 3.21
CA HIS A 11 2.77 20.96 2.52
C HIS A 11 1.56 21.27 3.39
N THR A 12 1.15 22.54 3.35
CA THR A 12 -0.13 22.99 3.86
C THR A 12 -0.84 23.83 2.80
N TYR A 13 -2.15 23.67 2.70
CA TYR A 13 -2.99 24.49 1.83
C TYR A 13 -3.32 25.87 2.44
N SER A 14 -3.08 26.05 3.73
CA SER A 14 -3.34 27.27 4.49
C SER A 14 -2.06 27.83 5.17
N PRO A 15 -1.02 28.21 4.40
CA PRO A 15 0.28 28.60 4.97
C PRO A 15 0.26 29.92 5.75
N LYS A 16 -0.85 30.68 5.67
CA LYS A 16 -1.00 32.00 6.35
C LYS A 16 -1.77 31.89 7.67
N ASP A 17 -2.31 30.72 8.00
CA ASP A 17 -3.02 30.51 9.26
C ASP A 17 -2.05 30.55 10.44
N LEU A 18 -2.53 31.00 11.60
CA LEU A 18 -1.72 31.04 12.85
C LEU A 18 -1.28 29.62 13.27
N GLU A 19 -2.12 28.62 13.02
CA GLU A 19 -1.82 27.19 13.23
C GLU A 19 -2.15 26.43 11.94
N PRO A 20 -1.21 26.33 10.99
CA PRO A 20 -1.47 25.69 9.71
C PRO A 20 -1.63 24.19 9.88
N THR A 21 -2.73 23.64 9.36
CA THR A 21 -2.92 22.20 9.26
C THR A 21 -2.13 21.68 8.06
N TYR A 22 -1.24 20.71 8.31
CA TYR A 22 -0.42 20.11 7.28
C TYR A 22 -1.15 18.95 6.58
N ALA A 23 -1.24 19.04 5.26
CA ALA A 23 -1.65 17.90 4.42
C ALA A 23 -0.51 16.86 4.30
N LEU A 24 0.74 17.33 4.41
CA LEU A 24 1.95 16.52 4.53
C LEU A 24 2.86 17.13 5.58
N ASN A 25 3.08 16.42 6.67
CA ASN A 25 4.07 16.75 7.68
C ASN A 25 5.49 16.57 7.11
N PRO A 26 6.52 17.25 7.67
CA PRO A 26 7.88 17.17 7.13
C PRO A 26 8.40 15.73 7.07
N PHE A 27 8.84 15.31 5.89
CA PHE A 27 9.45 13.98 5.68
C PHE A 27 10.57 14.03 4.66
N SER A 28 11.44 13.03 4.71
CA SER A 28 12.45 12.78 3.69
C SER A 28 12.41 11.31 3.28
N MET A 29 12.52 11.04 1.97
CA MET A 29 12.56 9.69 1.41
C MET A 29 13.17 9.67 0.02
N THR A 30 13.59 8.48 -0.40
CA THR A 30 14.12 8.24 -1.75
C THR A 30 13.29 7.18 -2.44
N TRP A 31 12.95 7.44 -3.71
CA TRP A 31 12.43 6.42 -4.62
C TRP A 31 13.55 6.03 -5.58
N GLU A 32 14.02 4.80 -5.45
CA GLU A 32 15.08 4.26 -6.32
C GLU A 32 14.55 4.00 -7.72
N ASN A 33 15.41 4.21 -8.70
CA ASN A 33 15.09 4.00 -10.11
C ASN A 33 14.65 2.56 -10.39
N GLY A 34 13.61 2.39 -11.21
CA GLY A 34 13.11 1.09 -11.65
C GLY A 34 12.36 0.29 -10.60
N LYS A 35 12.09 0.84 -9.42
CA LYS A 35 11.34 0.18 -8.34
C LYS A 35 9.83 0.51 -8.42
N ARG A 36 9.05 -0.41 -7.85
CA ARG A 36 7.60 -0.25 -7.67
C ARG A 36 7.31 0.16 -6.23
N TYR A 37 6.67 1.30 -6.09
CA TYR A 37 6.21 1.82 -4.80
C TYR A 37 4.68 1.78 -4.74
N ALA A 38 4.12 1.42 -3.59
CA ALA A 38 2.73 1.68 -3.29
C ALA A 38 2.62 2.69 -2.15
N ILE A 39 1.77 3.69 -2.30
CA ILE A 39 1.40 4.62 -1.23
C ILE A 39 0.03 4.21 -0.73
N LEU A 40 -0.02 3.77 0.52
CA LEU A 40 -1.19 3.18 1.15
C LEU A 40 -1.58 3.97 2.40
N GLY A 41 -2.86 4.22 2.59
CA GLY A 41 -3.36 4.92 3.77
C GLY A 41 -4.84 5.28 3.65
N PRO A 42 -5.48 5.73 4.74
CA PRO A 42 -6.86 6.18 4.75
C PRO A 42 -7.12 7.32 3.76
N SER A 43 -8.38 7.55 3.38
CA SER A 43 -8.76 8.71 2.59
C SER A 43 -8.39 10.00 3.33
N GLY A 44 -7.86 11.00 2.60
CA GLY A 44 -7.46 12.29 3.16
C GLY A 44 -6.11 12.32 3.88
N CYS A 45 -5.33 11.22 3.93
CA CYS A 45 -4.03 11.21 4.61
C CYS A 45 -2.87 11.84 3.80
N GLY A 46 -3.12 12.45 2.62
CA GLY A 46 -2.10 13.20 1.86
C GLY A 46 -1.51 12.48 0.64
N LYS A 47 -1.97 11.27 0.26
CA LYS A 47 -1.44 10.47 -0.86
C LYS A 47 -1.42 11.23 -2.19
N THR A 48 -2.57 11.73 -2.62
CA THR A 48 -2.73 12.53 -3.84
C THR A 48 -1.90 13.82 -3.79
N THR A 49 -1.83 14.45 -2.61
CA THR A 49 -0.99 15.66 -2.41
C THR A 49 0.49 15.34 -2.65
N MET A 50 0.98 14.20 -2.15
CA MET A 50 2.35 13.74 -2.40
C MET A 50 2.62 13.54 -3.90
N LEU A 51 1.72 12.84 -4.62
CA LEU A 51 1.87 12.66 -6.07
C LEU A 51 1.89 13.99 -6.81
N ASN A 52 0.97 14.91 -6.47
CA ASN A 52 0.87 16.22 -7.12
C ASN A 52 2.10 17.10 -6.85
N ILE A 53 2.75 16.95 -5.71
CA ILE A 53 4.01 17.64 -5.40
C ILE A 53 5.14 17.07 -6.24
N VAL A 54 5.26 15.74 -6.35
CA VAL A 54 6.32 15.11 -7.16
C VAL A 54 6.16 15.43 -8.63
N SER A 55 4.93 15.40 -9.16
CA SER A 55 4.66 15.77 -10.56
C SER A 55 4.80 17.25 -10.86
N GLY A 56 4.80 18.12 -9.84
CA GLY A 56 4.89 19.58 -9.99
C GLY A 56 3.55 20.28 -10.23
N LEU A 57 2.44 19.59 -10.07
CA LEU A 57 1.10 20.20 -10.07
C LEU A 57 0.90 21.07 -8.84
N ILE A 58 1.52 20.71 -7.71
CA ILE A 58 1.53 21.48 -6.48
C ILE A 58 2.98 21.75 -6.08
N LYS A 59 3.27 22.99 -5.69
CA LYS A 59 4.58 23.33 -5.11
C LYS A 59 4.56 22.99 -3.62
N PRO A 60 5.58 22.30 -3.08
CA PRO A 60 5.67 22.05 -1.65
C PRO A 60 5.80 23.37 -0.88
N THR A 61 5.29 23.43 0.35
CA THR A 61 5.46 24.58 1.21
C THR A 61 6.91 24.69 1.67
N GLN A 62 7.55 23.55 1.94
CA GLN A 62 8.96 23.45 2.31
C GLN A 62 9.61 22.23 1.68
N GLY A 63 10.93 22.22 1.61
CA GLY A 63 11.74 21.11 1.15
C GLY A 63 12.13 21.19 -0.32
N ARG A 64 12.81 20.14 -0.81
CA ARG A 64 13.34 20.04 -2.17
C ARG A 64 13.06 18.69 -2.77
N ILE A 65 12.86 18.67 -4.09
CA ILE A 65 12.67 17.48 -4.90
C ILE A 65 13.83 17.43 -5.89
N LEU A 66 14.57 16.32 -5.86
CA LEU A 66 15.67 16.11 -6.79
C LEU A 66 15.41 14.89 -7.67
N PHE A 67 15.69 15.02 -8.97
CA PHE A 67 15.70 13.89 -9.91
C PHE A 67 17.16 13.70 -10.36
N ASP A 68 17.76 12.54 -10.06
CA ASP A 68 19.18 12.26 -10.29
C ASP A 68 20.12 13.38 -9.79
N ASN A 69 19.84 13.92 -8.59
CA ASN A 69 20.52 15.04 -7.95
C ASN A 69 20.26 16.43 -8.58
N GLU A 70 19.46 16.54 -9.62
CA GLU A 70 19.01 17.83 -10.17
C GLU A 70 17.79 18.34 -9.40
N ASP A 71 17.83 19.58 -8.89
CA ASP A 71 16.71 20.20 -8.18
C ASP A 71 15.60 20.61 -9.15
N VAL A 72 14.49 19.88 -9.10
CA VAL A 72 13.29 20.12 -9.92
C VAL A 72 12.17 20.82 -9.15
N THR A 73 12.40 21.25 -7.91
CA THR A 73 11.36 21.78 -7.00
C THR A 73 10.56 22.92 -7.63
N ASN A 74 11.24 23.81 -8.35
CA ASN A 74 10.63 24.96 -9.01
C ASN A 74 10.39 24.78 -10.51
N GLN A 75 10.73 23.63 -11.07
CA GLN A 75 10.49 23.33 -12.48
C GLN A 75 9.00 23.13 -12.74
N LYS A 76 8.56 23.52 -13.93
CA LYS A 76 7.19 23.27 -14.41
C LYS A 76 6.93 21.79 -14.59
N THR A 77 5.67 21.37 -14.48
CA THR A 77 5.22 19.98 -14.65
C THR A 77 5.69 19.36 -15.97
N GLU A 78 5.59 20.11 -17.07
CA GLU A 78 5.99 19.65 -18.42
C GLU A 78 7.47 19.30 -18.55
N THR A 79 8.35 19.96 -17.77
CA THR A 79 9.81 19.73 -17.80
C THR A 79 10.28 18.63 -16.86
N ARG A 80 9.48 18.26 -15.85
CA ARG A 80 9.83 17.18 -14.90
C ARG A 80 9.82 15.79 -15.51
N ASN A 81 9.32 15.65 -16.71
CA ASN A 81 9.25 14.37 -17.43
C ASN A 81 8.55 13.24 -16.64
N ILE A 82 7.49 13.57 -15.90
CA ILE A 82 6.62 12.63 -15.18
C ILE A 82 5.43 12.26 -16.06
N SER A 83 4.99 11.02 -15.96
CA SER A 83 3.68 10.59 -16.44
C SER A 83 2.73 10.41 -15.24
N GLN A 84 1.56 11.05 -15.27
CA GLN A 84 0.58 10.93 -14.20
C GLN A 84 -0.74 10.38 -14.72
N VAL A 85 -1.23 9.33 -14.06
CA VAL A 85 -2.54 8.73 -14.27
C VAL A 85 -3.42 9.12 -13.10
N PHE A 86 -4.54 9.78 -13.39
CA PHE A 86 -5.47 10.27 -12.39
C PHE A 86 -6.54 9.22 -12.05
N GLN A 87 -7.17 9.38 -10.90
CA GLN A 87 -8.27 8.53 -10.44
C GLN A 87 -9.45 8.48 -11.44
N PHE A 88 -9.76 9.60 -12.07
CA PHE A 88 -10.74 9.67 -13.15
C PHE A 88 -10.05 9.67 -14.51
N PRO A 89 -10.64 9.00 -15.54
CA PRO A 89 -10.00 8.88 -16.84
C PRO A 89 -9.86 10.25 -17.53
N VAL A 90 -8.62 10.63 -17.82
CA VAL A 90 -8.29 11.83 -18.60
C VAL A 90 -8.00 11.41 -20.03
N ILE A 91 -8.99 11.53 -20.92
CA ILE A 91 -8.96 11.12 -22.32
C ILE A 91 -9.58 12.16 -23.25
N TYR A 92 -9.22 12.08 -24.52
CA TYR A 92 -9.85 12.88 -25.59
C TYR A 92 -11.00 12.07 -26.20
N ASN A 93 -12.24 12.41 -25.83
CA ASN A 93 -13.43 11.68 -26.25
C ASN A 93 -13.70 11.70 -27.76
N THR A 94 -13.18 12.70 -28.46
CA THR A 94 -13.31 12.88 -29.93
C THR A 94 -12.29 12.06 -30.73
N MET A 95 -11.23 11.61 -30.08
CA MET A 95 -10.17 10.82 -30.70
C MET A 95 -10.51 9.31 -30.63
N SER A 96 -9.88 8.54 -31.53
CA SER A 96 -9.84 7.08 -31.42
C SER A 96 -9.04 6.62 -30.20
N VAL A 97 -9.14 5.33 -29.84
CA VAL A 97 -8.26 4.72 -28.82
C VAL A 97 -6.81 4.85 -29.24
N TYR A 98 -6.51 4.51 -30.51
CA TYR A 98 -5.17 4.66 -31.08
C TYR A 98 -4.64 6.08 -30.91
N ASP A 99 -5.41 7.09 -31.32
CA ASP A 99 -4.95 8.48 -31.23
C ASP A 99 -4.76 8.97 -29.80
N ASN A 100 -5.59 8.50 -28.85
CA ASN A 100 -5.40 8.77 -27.44
C ASN A 100 -4.06 8.21 -26.94
N LEU A 101 -3.74 6.95 -27.27
CA LEU A 101 -2.47 6.31 -26.90
C LEU A 101 -1.27 6.95 -27.60
N ALA A 102 -1.41 7.29 -28.87
CA ALA A 102 -0.35 7.90 -29.67
C ALA A 102 -0.07 9.36 -29.27
N PHE A 103 -1.04 10.07 -28.72
CA PHE A 103 -0.97 11.51 -28.48
C PHE A 103 0.26 11.95 -27.65
N PRO A 104 0.60 11.31 -26.52
CA PRO A 104 1.79 11.71 -25.74
C PRO A 104 3.11 11.58 -26.51
N LEU A 105 3.20 10.65 -27.44
CA LEU A 105 4.39 10.44 -28.28
C LEU A 105 4.42 11.43 -29.45
N LYS A 106 3.25 11.69 -30.09
CA LYS A 106 3.13 12.70 -31.16
C LYS A 106 3.52 14.09 -30.65
N CYS A 107 3.13 14.48 -29.44
CA CYS A 107 3.51 15.77 -28.84
C CYS A 107 5.01 15.92 -28.54
N ARG A 108 5.79 14.86 -28.67
CA ARG A 108 7.25 14.83 -28.44
C ARG A 108 8.03 14.47 -29.72
N ASP A 109 7.38 14.54 -30.84
CA ASP A 109 7.97 14.34 -32.19
C ASP A 109 8.65 12.96 -32.36
N PHE A 110 8.10 11.89 -31.71
CA PHE A 110 8.56 10.53 -31.94
C PHE A 110 8.30 10.09 -33.38
N GLU A 111 9.18 9.27 -33.93
CA GLU A 111 9.03 8.69 -35.25
C GLU A 111 7.78 7.82 -35.36
N LYS A 112 7.11 7.85 -36.50
CA LYS A 112 5.83 7.16 -36.74
C LYS A 112 5.91 5.64 -36.43
N ASN A 113 6.97 4.99 -36.88
CA ASN A 113 7.17 3.55 -36.67
C ASN A 113 7.25 3.23 -35.17
N LYS A 114 7.96 4.05 -34.41
CA LYS A 114 8.08 3.89 -32.94
C LYS A 114 6.75 4.15 -32.22
N ILE A 115 5.95 5.11 -32.70
CA ILE A 115 4.60 5.35 -32.18
C ILE A 115 3.72 4.12 -32.41
N GLU A 116 3.73 3.54 -33.62
CA GLU A 116 2.94 2.37 -33.97
C GLU A 116 3.31 1.16 -33.11
N GLU A 117 4.61 0.87 -32.95
CA GLU A 117 5.15 -0.18 -32.11
C GLU A 117 4.71 -0.03 -30.65
N ARG A 118 4.88 1.16 -30.07
CA ARG A 118 4.52 1.43 -28.67
C ARG A 118 3.02 1.36 -28.41
N VAL A 119 2.21 1.92 -29.30
CA VAL A 119 0.74 1.85 -29.20
C VAL A 119 0.28 0.40 -29.29
N GLN A 120 0.84 -0.40 -30.18
CA GLN A 120 0.52 -1.81 -30.32
C GLN A 120 0.85 -2.56 -29.02
N SER A 121 2.08 -2.46 -28.52
CA SER A 121 2.55 -3.11 -27.28
C SER A 121 1.65 -2.76 -26.07
N VAL A 122 1.40 -1.47 -25.84
CA VAL A 122 0.56 -1.03 -24.71
C VAL A 122 -0.89 -1.46 -24.89
N SER A 123 -1.42 -1.44 -26.12
CA SER A 123 -2.81 -1.87 -26.38
C SER A 123 -3.01 -3.37 -26.14
N GLU A 124 -2.02 -4.20 -26.46
CA GLU A 124 -2.02 -5.64 -26.17
C GLU A 124 -2.00 -5.89 -24.66
N THR A 125 -1.08 -5.23 -23.96
CA THR A 125 -0.95 -5.33 -22.50
C THR A 125 -2.23 -4.95 -21.76
N LEU A 126 -2.94 -3.92 -22.25
CA LEU A 126 -4.16 -3.42 -21.65
C LEU A 126 -5.45 -4.02 -22.23
N ASN A 127 -5.36 -5.00 -23.13
CA ASN A 127 -6.50 -5.60 -23.85
C ASN A 127 -7.35 -4.56 -24.59
N LEU A 128 -6.72 -3.56 -25.20
CA LEU A 128 -7.36 -2.50 -25.98
C LEU A 128 -7.23 -2.70 -27.51
N SER A 129 -6.49 -3.71 -27.99
CA SER A 129 -6.16 -3.91 -29.41
C SER A 129 -7.38 -3.97 -30.32
N SER A 130 -8.47 -4.62 -29.89
CA SER A 130 -9.72 -4.71 -30.66
C SER A 130 -10.50 -3.40 -30.74
N PHE A 131 -10.15 -2.42 -29.92
CA PHE A 131 -10.83 -1.13 -29.82
C PHE A 131 -10.05 0.02 -30.46
N LEU A 132 -8.83 -0.20 -30.96
CA LEU A 132 -7.92 0.86 -31.42
C LEU A 132 -8.55 1.88 -32.34
N ASN A 133 -9.38 1.44 -33.28
CA ASN A 133 -10.04 2.30 -34.26
C ASN A 133 -11.38 2.91 -33.78
N MET A 134 -11.81 2.55 -32.56
CA MET A 134 -13.09 3.05 -32.04
C MET A 134 -12.91 4.45 -31.41
N PRO A 135 -13.87 5.36 -31.59
CA PRO A 135 -13.91 6.63 -30.87
C PRO A 135 -14.03 6.38 -29.36
N ALA A 136 -13.18 7.01 -28.54
CA ALA A 136 -13.13 6.81 -27.11
C ALA A 136 -14.48 7.09 -26.39
N ARG A 137 -15.31 8.00 -26.95
CA ARG A 137 -16.65 8.30 -26.42
C ARG A 137 -17.59 7.09 -26.38
N LYS A 138 -17.40 6.08 -27.23
CA LYS A 138 -18.25 4.89 -27.33
C LYS A 138 -17.89 3.78 -26.34
N LEU A 139 -16.80 3.94 -25.59
CA LEU A 139 -16.28 2.94 -24.67
C LEU A 139 -16.89 3.07 -23.28
N THR A 140 -16.84 1.98 -22.53
CA THR A 140 -17.28 1.91 -21.12
C THR A 140 -16.34 2.69 -20.19
N ALA A 141 -16.74 2.92 -18.95
CA ALA A 141 -15.95 3.69 -17.99
C ALA A 141 -14.60 3.00 -17.67
N ASP A 142 -14.61 1.69 -17.49
CA ASP A 142 -13.42 0.85 -17.28
C ASP A 142 -12.49 0.89 -18.49
N GLN A 143 -12.99 0.76 -19.72
CA GLN A 143 -12.19 0.88 -20.94
C GLN A 143 -11.58 2.29 -21.09
N LYS A 144 -12.30 3.35 -20.73
CA LYS A 144 -11.77 4.71 -20.70
C LYS A 144 -10.64 4.86 -19.67
N GLN A 145 -10.76 4.21 -18.52
CA GLN A 145 -9.68 4.18 -17.53
C GLN A 145 -8.46 3.44 -18.05
N LEU A 146 -8.63 2.34 -18.79
CA LEU A 146 -7.53 1.66 -19.45
C LEU A 146 -6.83 2.54 -20.49
N ILE A 147 -7.56 3.34 -21.25
CA ILE A 147 -6.95 4.33 -22.17
C ILE A 147 -6.13 5.35 -21.37
N SER A 148 -6.67 5.90 -20.27
CA SER A 148 -5.95 6.84 -19.40
C SER A 148 -4.66 6.24 -18.84
N LEU A 149 -4.71 4.98 -18.41
CA LEU A 149 -3.53 4.21 -17.97
C LEU A 149 -2.53 4.02 -19.12
N GLY A 150 -3.01 3.61 -20.30
CA GLY A 150 -2.17 3.42 -21.49
C GLY A 150 -1.45 4.70 -21.93
N ARG A 151 -2.12 5.84 -21.87
CA ARG A 151 -1.48 7.16 -22.14
C ARG A 151 -0.35 7.45 -21.16
N GLY A 152 -0.46 6.97 -19.93
CA GLY A 152 0.60 7.08 -18.93
C GLY A 152 1.79 6.15 -19.18
N LEU A 153 1.54 4.95 -19.72
CA LEU A 153 2.52 3.90 -19.91
C LEU A 153 3.20 3.90 -21.29
N VAL A 154 2.61 4.57 -22.27
CA VAL A 154 3.12 4.54 -23.66
C VAL A 154 4.52 5.15 -23.79
N ARG A 155 4.89 6.04 -22.85
CA ARG A 155 6.19 6.70 -22.81
C ARG A 155 7.20 5.89 -22.01
N GLU A 156 8.38 5.64 -22.61
CA GLU A 156 9.50 4.94 -21.97
C GLU A 156 10.52 5.91 -21.33
N ASP A 157 10.51 7.15 -21.81
CA ASP A 157 11.50 8.19 -21.46
C ASP A 157 11.16 8.95 -20.17
N VAL A 158 10.15 8.51 -19.40
CA VAL A 158 9.70 9.20 -18.20
C VAL A 158 10.59 8.93 -16.99
N ALA A 159 10.73 9.93 -16.11
CA ALA A 159 11.40 9.76 -14.81
C ALA A 159 10.64 8.78 -13.91
N ALA A 160 9.32 8.88 -13.87
CA ALA A 160 8.43 7.93 -13.20
C ALA A 160 7.01 7.99 -13.76
N VAL A 161 6.24 6.91 -13.55
CA VAL A 161 4.78 6.89 -13.76
C VAL A 161 4.10 6.93 -12.39
N LEU A 162 3.33 7.98 -12.14
CA LEU A 162 2.56 8.18 -10.92
C LEU A 162 1.10 7.81 -11.21
N MET A 163 0.52 6.94 -10.40
CA MET A 163 -0.83 6.43 -10.60
C MET A 163 -1.67 6.65 -9.33
N ASP A 164 -2.68 7.52 -9.43
CA ASP A 164 -3.58 7.83 -8.32
C ASP A 164 -4.86 6.99 -8.43
N GLU A 165 -4.96 5.94 -7.64
CA GLU A 165 -6.07 4.97 -7.61
C GLU A 165 -6.52 4.50 -9.03
N PRO A 166 -5.61 4.08 -9.90
CA PRO A 166 -5.87 3.91 -11.33
C PRO A 166 -6.85 2.79 -11.66
N LEU A 167 -7.11 1.87 -10.74
CA LEU A 167 -7.94 0.69 -10.98
C LEU A 167 -9.27 0.70 -10.20
N THR A 168 -9.64 1.80 -9.55
CA THR A 168 -10.81 1.85 -8.65
C THR A 168 -12.12 1.46 -9.33
N VAL A 169 -12.33 1.86 -10.58
CA VAL A 169 -13.56 1.59 -11.36
C VAL A 169 -13.53 0.27 -12.15
N ILE A 170 -12.45 -0.51 -12.03
CA ILE A 170 -12.21 -1.71 -12.85
C ILE A 170 -12.68 -2.96 -12.10
N ASP A 171 -13.18 -3.94 -12.87
CA ASP A 171 -13.60 -5.25 -12.36
C ASP A 171 -12.45 -6.00 -11.62
N PRO A 172 -12.73 -6.72 -10.52
CA PRO A 172 -11.71 -7.40 -9.70
C PRO A 172 -10.80 -8.36 -10.47
N ASP A 173 -11.35 -9.16 -11.39
CA ASP A 173 -10.55 -10.11 -12.18
C ASP A 173 -9.61 -9.37 -13.14
N LEU A 174 -10.10 -8.29 -13.75
CA LEU A 174 -9.29 -7.45 -14.62
C LEU A 174 -8.23 -6.68 -13.82
N LYS A 175 -8.54 -6.20 -12.61
CA LYS A 175 -7.55 -5.58 -11.70
C LYS A 175 -6.35 -6.49 -11.44
N PHE A 176 -6.59 -7.77 -11.16
CA PHE A 176 -5.53 -8.73 -10.89
C PHE A 176 -4.59 -8.89 -12.09
N ARG A 177 -5.16 -9.06 -13.30
CA ARG A 177 -4.39 -9.15 -14.54
C ARG A 177 -3.60 -7.89 -14.84
N LEU A 178 -4.21 -6.72 -14.70
CA LEU A 178 -3.55 -5.44 -14.96
C LEU A 178 -2.38 -5.19 -14.01
N ARG A 179 -2.52 -5.51 -12.72
CA ARG A 179 -1.37 -5.37 -11.78
C ARG A 179 -0.20 -6.29 -12.18
N ARG A 180 -0.49 -7.49 -12.68
CA ARG A 180 0.54 -8.38 -13.20
C ARG A 180 1.22 -7.78 -14.43
N ASN A 181 0.44 -7.29 -15.40
CA ASN A 181 0.96 -6.66 -16.61
C ASN A 181 1.81 -5.41 -16.28
N LEU A 182 1.39 -4.60 -15.30
CA LEU A 182 2.18 -3.46 -14.82
C LEU A 182 3.54 -3.88 -14.23
N LYS A 183 3.61 -5.04 -13.56
CA LYS A 183 4.89 -5.60 -13.11
C LYS A 183 5.78 -6.01 -14.28
N GLU A 184 5.22 -6.69 -15.26
CA GLU A 184 5.92 -7.12 -16.47
C GLU A 184 6.49 -5.89 -17.23
N ILE A 185 5.70 -4.83 -17.40
CA ILE A 185 6.15 -3.54 -17.95
C ILE A 185 7.31 -2.95 -17.14
N ASN A 186 7.19 -2.93 -15.80
CA ASN A 186 8.27 -2.41 -14.95
C ASN A 186 9.55 -3.25 -15.09
N GLU A 187 9.44 -4.57 -15.18
CA GLU A 187 10.58 -5.48 -15.33
C GLU A 187 11.27 -5.32 -16.68
N GLU A 188 10.50 -5.08 -17.75
CA GLU A 188 11.00 -4.89 -19.10
C GLU A 188 11.66 -3.51 -19.27
N TYR A 189 10.95 -2.45 -18.91
CA TYR A 189 11.40 -1.07 -19.17
C TYR A 189 12.13 -0.41 -18.00
N LYS A 190 12.20 -1.09 -16.83
CA LYS A 190 12.80 -0.57 -15.58
C LYS A 190 12.23 0.79 -15.13
N THR A 191 11.00 1.11 -15.53
CA THR A 191 10.34 2.37 -15.20
C THR A 191 9.95 2.40 -13.72
N THR A 192 10.26 3.49 -13.02
CA THR A 192 9.79 3.69 -11.65
C THR A 192 8.26 3.86 -11.64
N LEU A 193 7.56 2.99 -10.93
CA LEU A 193 6.11 3.02 -10.81
C LEU A 193 5.70 3.37 -9.39
N VAL A 194 4.86 4.39 -9.23
CA VAL A 194 4.29 4.79 -7.94
C VAL A 194 2.78 4.65 -8.01
N TYR A 195 2.23 3.77 -7.19
CA TYR A 195 0.83 3.36 -7.20
C TYR A 195 0.15 3.78 -5.89
N VAL A 196 -0.74 4.74 -5.94
CA VAL A 196 -1.58 5.11 -4.79
C VAL A 196 -2.82 4.23 -4.78
N THR A 197 -3.13 3.67 -3.63
CA THR A 197 -4.35 2.89 -3.39
C THR A 197 -4.79 2.97 -1.92
N HIS A 198 -6.05 2.70 -1.66
CA HIS A 198 -6.56 2.41 -0.32
C HIS A 198 -6.76 0.90 -0.10
N ASP A 199 -6.57 0.06 -1.13
CA ASP A 199 -6.66 -1.40 -1.03
C ASP A 199 -5.29 -1.99 -0.69
N GLN A 200 -5.20 -2.57 0.52
CA GLN A 200 -3.99 -3.23 1.00
C GLN A 200 -3.56 -4.41 0.11
N ASN A 201 -4.51 -5.18 -0.47
CA ASN A 201 -4.17 -6.32 -1.33
C ASN A 201 -3.51 -5.85 -2.62
N GLU A 202 -3.95 -4.72 -3.17
CA GLU A 202 -3.31 -4.10 -4.31
C GLU A 202 -1.87 -3.71 -3.97
N ALA A 203 -1.67 -2.97 -2.87
CA ALA A 203 -0.34 -2.54 -2.43
C ALA A 203 0.59 -3.73 -2.15
N MET A 204 0.13 -4.72 -1.36
CA MET A 204 0.90 -5.88 -0.95
C MET A 204 1.31 -6.79 -2.12
N THR A 205 0.50 -6.86 -3.17
CA THR A 205 0.77 -7.70 -4.34
C THR A 205 1.53 -6.99 -5.44
N PHE A 206 1.51 -5.66 -5.49
CA PHE A 206 2.14 -4.87 -6.55
C PHE A 206 3.55 -4.41 -6.22
N ALA A 207 3.75 -3.84 -5.02
CA ALA A 207 4.93 -3.03 -4.72
C ALA A 207 6.14 -3.83 -4.25
N ASP A 208 7.34 -3.32 -4.56
CA ASP A 208 8.58 -3.72 -3.90
C ASP A 208 8.67 -3.08 -2.52
N ASN A 209 8.26 -1.82 -2.41
CA ASN A 209 8.18 -1.08 -1.15
C ASN A 209 6.82 -0.41 -0.99
N ILE A 210 6.26 -0.51 0.21
CA ILE A 210 5.00 0.16 0.56
C ILE A 210 5.31 1.31 1.51
N ILE A 211 4.72 2.46 1.24
CA ILE A 211 4.74 3.67 2.04
C ILE A 211 3.38 3.77 2.71
N VAL A 212 3.32 3.53 4.02
CA VAL A 212 2.07 3.66 4.79
C VAL A 212 1.99 5.07 5.34
N MET A 213 0.89 5.76 5.01
CA MET A 213 0.62 7.12 5.45
C MET A 213 -0.60 7.18 6.35
N ASP A 214 -0.54 8.04 7.35
CA ASP A 214 -1.67 8.43 8.20
C ASP A 214 -1.55 9.90 8.60
N GLN A 215 -2.65 10.65 8.54
CA GLN A 215 -2.74 12.06 8.96
C GLN A 215 -1.57 12.96 8.49
N GLY A 216 -1.17 12.81 7.24
CA GLY A 216 -0.07 13.58 6.63
C GLY A 216 1.33 13.08 6.99
N GLU A 217 1.46 12.02 7.78
CA GLU A 217 2.73 11.43 8.18
C GLU A 217 3.03 10.13 7.42
N ILE A 218 4.32 9.87 7.17
CA ILE A 218 4.80 8.56 6.74
C ILE A 218 5.04 7.72 8.00
N VAL A 219 4.13 6.78 8.26
CA VAL A 219 4.16 5.95 9.47
C VAL A 219 5.19 4.82 9.37
N GLN A 220 5.28 4.20 8.20
CA GLN A 220 6.25 3.14 7.93
C GLN A 220 6.51 3.02 6.43
N VAL A 221 7.77 2.74 6.07
CA VAL A 221 8.18 2.32 4.73
C VAL A 221 8.88 0.97 4.86
N GLY A 222 8.60 0.04 3.96
CA GLY A 222 9.25 -1.26 3.94
C GLY A 222 8.67 -2.24 2.93
N LEU A 223 9.25 -3.43 2.91
CA LEU A 223 8.75 -4.55 2.11
C LEU A 223 7.35 -4.98 2.59
N PRO A 224 6.50 -5.51 1.71
CA PRO A 224 5.19 -6.05 2.11
C PRO A 224 5.27 -7.00 3.32
N LYS A 225 6.23 -7.92 3.31
CA LYS A 225 6.46 -8.88 4.39
C LYS A 225 6.73 -8.19 5.73
N ASP A 226 7.56 -7.15 5.74
CA ASP A 226 7.95 -6.47 6.98
C ASP A 226 6.78 -5.70 7.59
N LEU A 227 5.95 -5.06 6.77
CA LEU A 227 4.74 -4.38 7.22
C LEU A 227 3.72 -5.35 7.81
N PHE A 228 3.64 -6.56 7.26
CA PHE A 228 2.74 -7.59 7.75
C PHE A 228 3.26 -8.27 9.02
N GLU A 229 4.50 -8.76 9.02
CA GLU A 229 5.03 -9.55 10.12
C GLU A 229 5.50 -8.71 11.31
N ARG A 230 6.07 -7.51 11.06
CA ARG A 230 6.65 -6.63 12.07
C ARG A 230 6.22 -5.17 11.88
N PRO A 231 4.93 -4.85 12.02
CA PRO A 231 4.44 -3.47 11.92
C PRO A 231 5.08 -2.60 13.00
N LYS A 232 5.69 -1.48 12.60
CA LYS A 232 6.39 -0.55 13.51
C LYS A 232 5.47 0.19 14.47
N THR A 233 4.16 0.22 14.16
CA THR A 233 3.16 0.86 15.03
C THR A 233 1.91 -0.01 15.12
N THR A 234 1.15 0.17 16.19
CA THR A 234 -0.17 -0.48 16.32
C THR A 234 -1.12 -0.06 15.21
N PHE A 235 -1.00 1.16 14.67
CA PHE A 235 -1.76 1.61 13.51
C PHE A 235 -1.49 0.73 12.28
N VAL A 236 -0.22 0.51 11.91
CA VAL A 236 0.13 -0.36 10.78
C VAL A 236 -0.30 -1.80 11.04
N GLY A 237 -0.18 -2.29 12.27
CA GLY A 237 -0.69 -3.61 12.67
C GLY A 237 -2.19 -3.75 12.46
N TYR A 238 -2.95 -2.72 12.80
CA TYR A 238 -4.41 -2.68 12.61
C TYR A 238 -4.79 -2.48 11.15
N PHE A 239 -4.13 -1.56 10.45
CA PHE A 239 -4.48 -1.14 9.09
C PHE A 239 -4.11 -2.17 8.02
N ILE A 240 -2.99 -2.90 8.20
CA ILE A 240 -2.54 -3.96 7.29
C ILE A 240 -3.07 -5.31 7.81
N GLY A 241 -3.64 -6.10 6.92
CA GLY A 241 -4.17 -7.44 7.21
C GLY A 241 -5.70 -7.46 7.37
N SER A 242 -6.31 -8.57 6.93
CA SER A 242 -7.75 -8.82 7.06
C SER A 242 -7.96 -10.27 7.55
N PRO A 243 -8.40 -10.41 8.80
CA PRO A 243 -8.70 -9.38 9.79
C PRO A 243 -7.46 -8.62 10.28
N ALA A 244 -7.68 -7.47 10.93
CA ALA A 244 -6.64 -6.69 11.58
C ALA A 244 -5.86 -7.51 12.63
N MET A 245 -4.63 -7.08 12.95
CA MET A 245 -3.84 -7.67 14.04
C MET A 245 -4.62 -7.64 15.35
N ASN A 246 -4.60 -8.75 16.10
CA ASN A 246 -5.06 -8.75 17.48
C ASN A 246 -4.12 -7.85 18.30
N LEU A 247 -4.69 -6.88 19.03
CA LEU A 247 -3.96 -5.95 19.88
C LEU A 247 -4.58 -6.00 21.28
N PHE A 248 -3.76 -6.30 22.29
CA PHE A 248 -4.19 -6.45 23.69
C PHE A 248 -3.43 -5.49 24.57
N GLU A 249 -4.13 -4.74 25.40
CA GLU A 249 -3.52 -4.05 26.56
C GLU A 249 -2.92 -5.09 27.49
N THR A 250 -1.69 -4.87 27.94
CA THR A 250 -0.95 -5.84 28.72
C THR A 250 -0.01 -5.16 29.71
N GLN A 251 0.51 -5.95 30.65
CA GLN A 251 1.49 -5.52 31.65
C GLN A 251 2.79 -6.33 31.49
N LEU A 252 3.92 -5.70 31.79
CA LEU A 252 5.19 -6.41 31.88
C LEU A 252 5.14 -7.42 33.03
N HIS A 253 5.67 -8.62 32.78
CA HIS A 253 5.76 -9.66 33.80
C HIS A 253 7.22 -10.02 34.11
N THR A 254 8.00 -10.34 33.08
CA THR A 254 9.46 -10.58 33.18
C THR A 254 10.16 -9.89 32.02
N ASP A 255 11.47 -10.03 31.95
CA ASP A 255 12.31 -9.45 30.87
C ASP A 255 11.96 -9.95 29.47
N ASN A 256 11.16 -11.02 29.34
CA ASN A 256 10.77 -11.61 28.08
C ASN A 256 9.31 -12.07 28.05
N SER A 257 8.47 -11.60 28.99
CA SER A 257 7.05 -11.97 29.02
C SER A 257 6.17 -10.82 29.45
N VAL A 258 4.93 -10.86 28.97
CA VAL A 258 3.84 -9.93 29.32
C VAL A 258 2.68 -10.71 29.87
N LYS A 259 1.81 -10.04 30.64
CA LYS A 259 0.60 -10.63 31.21
C LYS A 259 -0.64 -10.02 30.59
N ILE A 260 -1.52 -10.89 30.04
CA ILE A 260 -2.83 -10.54 29.54
C ILE A 260 -3.85 -11.18 30.46
N ASN A 261 -4.62 -10.38 31.21
CA ASN A 261 -5.43 -10.88 32.33
C ASN A 261 -4.53 -11.73 33.26
N ASP A 262 -4.87 -13.00 33.43
CA ASP A 262 -4.10 -13.95 34.29
C ASP A 262 -3.13 -14.83 33.46
N THR A 263 -3.08 -14.67 32.15
CA THR A 263 -2.26 -15.51 31.27
C THR A 263 -0.93 -14.83 30.97
N THR A 264 0.18 -15.52 31.21
CA THR A 264 1.52 -15.06 30.86
C THR A 264 1.86 -15.48 29.44
N ILE A 265 2.28 -14.52 28.62
CA ILE A 265 2.73 -14.73 27.22
C ILE A 265 4.20 -14.39 27.12
N LYS A 266 5.02 -15.38 26.80
CA LYS A 266 6.45 -15.19 26.49
C LYS A 266 6.60 -14.56 25.11
N THR A 267 7.64 -13.75 24.95
CA THR A 267 8.01 -13.10 23.68
C THR A 267 9.50 -13.23 23.44
N ASN A 268 9.94 -13.15 22.20
CA ASN A 268 11.36 -13.12 21.87
C ASN A 268 11.99 -11.71 22.00
N THR A 269 11.19 -10.73 22.44
CA THR A 269 11.65 -9.35 22.62
C THR A 269 12.19 -9.17 24.04
N ASN A 270 13.34 -8.52 24.17
CA ASN A 270 13.90 -8.14 25.47
C ASN A 270 13.15 -6.90 26.00
N LEU A 271 12.43 -7.07 27.11
CA LEU A 271 11.56 -6.07 27.73
C LEU A 271 12.18 -5.39 28.94
N SER A 272 13.42 -5.75 29.36
CA SER A 272 14.06 -5.31 30.60
C SER A 272 14.20 -3.80 30.75
N LYS A 273 14.22 -3.06 29.64
CA LYS A 273 14.35 -1.60 29.62
C LYS A 273 13.00 -0.85 29.58
N LEU A 274 11.89 -1.58 29.50
CA LEU A 274 10.58 -0.95 29.38
C LEU A 274 10.01 -0.53 30.73
N LYS A 275 9.21 0.53 30.68
CA LYS A 275 8.36 0.92 31.83
C LYS A 275 6.98 0.25 31.65
N ASN A 276 6.38 -0.17 32.76
CA ASN A 276 5.06 -0.82 32.73
C ASN A 276 3.91 0.20 32.53
N ASN A 277 3.99 0.95 31.44
CA ASN A 277 2.96 1.91 31.06
C ASN A 277 2.67 1.81 29.55
N ASN A 278 1.37 1.78 29.22
CA ASN A 278 0.88 1.75 27.83
C ASN A 278 1.56 0.67 26.96
N ILE A 279 1.62 -0.55 27.49
CA ILE A 279 2.16 -1.72 26.78
C ILE A 279 1.04 -2.46 26.09
N LYS A 280 1.26 -2.85 24.83
CA LYS A 280 0.35 -3.70 24.06
C LYS A 280 1.08 -4.89 23.50
N LEU A 281 0.41 -6.03 23.48
CA LEU A 281 0.81 -7.21 22.72
C LEU A 281 0.03 -7.24 21.42
N GLY A 282 0.73 -7.42 20.29
CA GLY A 282 0.15 -7.62 18.97
C GLY A 282 0.48 -9.00 18.41
N ILE A 283 -0.52 -9.66 17.83
CA ILE A 283 -0.32 -10.90 17.08
C ILE A 283 -1.30 -11.01 15.91
N ARG A 284 -0.83 -11.40 14.74
CA ARG A 284 -1.67 -11.62 13.56
C ARG A 284 -2.57 -12.83 13.74
N SER A 285 -3.80 -12.74 13.22
CA SER A 285 -4.75 -13.85 13.23
C SER A 285 -4.22 -15.11 12.52
N GLU A 286 -3.38 -14.93 11.53
CA GLU A 286 -2.70 -15.99 10.76
C GLU A 286 -1.68 -16.77 11.59
N PHE A 287 -1.13 -16.14 12.63
CA PHE A 287 -0.12 -16.75 13.51
C PHE A 287 -0.73 -17.35 14.76
N VAL A 288 -1.96 -16.99 15.12
CA VAL A 288 -2.69 -17.61 16.22
C VAL A 288 -3.19 -18.98 15.77
N LYS A 289 -2.74 -20.06 16.42
CA LYS A 289 -3.07 -21.45 16.04
C LYS A 289 -3.91 -22.10 17.12
N VAL A 290 -4.81 -22.98 16.71
CA VAL A 290 -5.44 -23.93 17.64
C VAL A 290 -4.42 -24.99 18.02
N ALA A 291 -4.11 -25.11 19.32
CA ALA A 291 -3.11 -26.02 19.83
C ALA A 291 -3.73 -27.30 20.39
N LYS A 292 -3.02 -28.42 20.17
CA LYS A 292 -3.10 -29.61 20.99
C LYS A 292 -2.10 -29.43 22.16
N ASP A 293 -2.34 -30.06 23.31
CA ASP A 293 -1.56 -29.88 24.54
C ASP A 293 -0.02 -29.92 24.33
N GLU A 294 0.73 -29.22 25.22
CA GLU A 294 2.22 -29.14 25.30
C GLU A 294 2.92 -27.96 24.61
N SER A 295 2.23 -26.93 24.10
CA SER A 295 2.87 -25.73 23.57
C SER A 295 3.08 -24.67 24.67
N GLU A 296 4.11 -23.83 24.54
CA GLU A 296 4.23 -22.59 25.31
C GLU A 296 3.15 -21.58 24.87
N ASN A 297 2.85 -20.60 25.72
CA ASN A 297 1.87 -19.53 25.40
C ASN A 297 0.47 -20.04 25.01
N LEU A 298 -0.04 -20.97 25.76
CA LEU A 298 -1.42 -21.45 25.61
C LEU A 298 -2.41 -20.49 26.27
N VAL A 299 -3.43 -20.12 25.54
CA VAL A 299 -4.53 -19.27 25.99
C VAL A 299 -5.83 -20.04 25.85
N GLU A 300 -6.49 -20.35 26.98
CA GLU A 300 -7.80 -20.96 26.95
C GLU A 300 -8.89 -19.92 26.63
N VAL A 301 -9.73 -20.21 25.65
CA VAL A 301 -10.72 -19.26 25.12
C VAL A 301 -12.05 -19.95 24.83
N ASN A 302 -13.13 -19.16 24.90
CA ASN A 302 -14.48 -19.60 24.53
C ASN A 302 -14.75 -19.19 23.08
N ILE A 303 -15.26 -20.10 22.26
CA ILE A 303 -15.65 -19.84 20.89
C ILE A 303 -16.94 -19.01 20.89
N GLN A 304 -16.94 -17.93 20.12
CA GLN A 304 -18.11 -17.10 19.88
C GLN A 304 -18.72 -17.36 18.50
N LYS A 305 -17.84 -17.51 17.50
CA LYS A 305 -18.25 -17.66 16.10
C LYS A 305 -17.18 -18.37 15.30
N ILE A 306 -17.61 -19.19 14.34
CA ILE A 306 -16.78 -19.78 13.30
C ILE A 306 -17.39 -19.39 11.96
N GLU A 307 -16.60 -18.73 11.11
CA GLU A 307 -17.01 -18.31 9.77
C GLU A 307 -16.16 -19.05 8.73
N ASP A 308 -16.81 -19.75 7.78
CA ASP A 308 -16.14 -20.47 6.70
C ASP A 308 -16.04 -19.54 5.47
N PHE A 309 -14.82 -19.19 5.06
CA PHE A 309 -14.52 -18.35 3.89
C PHE A 309 -14.16 -19.20 2.65
N GLY A 310 -14.33 -20.53 2.71
CA GLY A 310 -14.04 -21.44 1.62
C GLY A 310 -12.58 -21.91 1.57
N ASN A 311 -11.61 -21.05 1.76
CA ASN A 311 -10.18 -21.37 1.80
C ASN A 311 -9.60 -21.42 3.22
N PHE A 312 -10.25 -20.80 4.20
CA PHE A 312 -9.93 -20.85 5.62
C PHE A 312 -11.19 -20.67 6.46
N LYS A 313 -11.11 -20.99 7.77
CA LYS A 313 -12.12 -20.61 8.74
C LYS A 313 -11.57 -19.48 9.61
N LEU A 314 -12.40 -18.47 9.88
CA LEU A 314 -12.12 -17.42 10.86
C LEU A 314 -12.79 -17.78 12.18
N LEU A 315 -11.97 -18.04 13.18
CA LEU A 315 -12.40 -18.30 14.53
C LEU A 315 -12.40 -17.00 15.33
N THR A 316 -13.55 -16.60 15.84
CA THR A 316 -13.69 -15.48 16.77
C THR A 316 -13.94 -16.05 18.16
N THR A 317 -13.05 -15.75 19.09
CA THR A 317 -13.06 -16.30 20.45
C THR A 317 -13.01 -15.19 21.50
N LYS A 318 -13.35 -15.53 22.76
CA LYS A 318 -13.24 -14.62 23.91
C LYS A 318 -12.40 -15.21 25.03
N MET A 319 -11.55 -14.34 25.61
CA MET A 319 -10.85 -14.51 26.86
C MET A 319 -11.28 -13.38 27.82
N GLY A 320 -12.28 -13.64 28.67
CA GLY A 320 -12.95 -12.59 29.45
C GLY A 320 -13.62 -11.57 28.52
N GLN A 321 -13.21 -10.31 28.59
CA GLN A 321 -13.73 -9.24 27.72
C GLN A 321 -12.97 -9.12 26.37
N LEU A 322 -11.82 -9.79 26.25
CA LEU A 322 -10.97 -9.67 25.07
C LEU A 322 -11.45 -10.58 23.94
N THR A 323 -11.49 -10.05 22.74
CA THR A 323 -11.79 -10.81 21.52
C THR A 323 -10.50 -11.18 20.80
N ILE A 324 -10.34 -12.45 20.45
CA ILE A 324 -9.19 -12.99 19.74
C ILE A 324 -9.69 -13.58 18.42
N LYS A 325 -9.09 -13.17 17.32
CA LYS A 325 -9.35 -13.72 15.99
C LYS A 325 -8.20 -14.62 15.56
N SER A 326 -8.53 -15.79 15.02
CA SER A 326 -7.55 -16.75 14.48
C SER A 326 -8.01 -17.25 13.12
N LYS A 327 -7.11 -17.20 12.13
CA LYS A 327 -7.29 -17.90 10.85
C LYS A 327 -6.78 -19.32 10.99
N ILE A 328 -7.66 -20.28 10.77
CA ILE A 328 -7.35 -21.69 10.86
C ILE A 328 -7.60 -22.39 9.52
N ASN A 329 -6.92 -23.52 9.32
CA ASN A 329 -7.17 -24.33 8.13
C ASN A 329 -8.64 -24.78 8.10
N ARG A 330 -9.26 -24.78 6.94
CA ARG A 330 -10.64 -25.20 6.73
C ARG A 330 -10.92 -26.61 7.24
N GLU A 331 -9.94 -27.51 7.11
CA GLU A 331 -10.03 -28.90 7.54
C GLU A 331 -10.04 -29.10 9.06
N ASN A 332 -9.69 -28.04 9.83
CA ASN A 332 -9.71 -28.14 11.29
C ASN A 332 -11.17 -28.27 11.77
N GLU A 333 -11.50 -29.45 12.29
CA GLU A 333 -12.74 -29.65 13.00
C GLU A 333 -12.59 -29.17 14.43
N ILE A 334 -13.52 -28.34 14.88
CA ILE A 334 -13.61 -27.83 16.24
C ILE A 334 -14.92 -28.32 16.82
N ALA A 335 -14.82 -29.30 17.70
CA ALA A 335 -15.99 -29.98 18.27
C ALA A 335 -16.45 -29.37 19.60
N ASN A 336 -15.65 -28.50 20.26
CA ASN A 336 -15.89 -28.00 21.58
C ASN A 336 -16.13 -26.47 21.57
N ASP A 337 -16.90 -25.98 22.53
CA ASP A 337 -17.13 -24.54 22.76
C ASP A 337 -15.90 -23.83 23.34
N LYS A 338 -14.88 -24.59 23.80
CA LYS A 338 -13.61 -24.08 24.31
C LYS A 338 -12.45 -24.66 23.52
N VAL A 339 -11.45 -23.82 23.26
CA VAL A 339 -10.20 -24.23 22.59
C VAL A 339 -9.01 -23.57 23.27
N LYS A 340 -7.84 -24.19 23.13
CA LYS A 340 -6.57 -23.58 23.50
C LYS A 340 -5.94 -22.97 22.24
N LEU A 341 -5.62 -21.69 22.30
CA LEU A 341 -4.91 -20.97 21.25
C LEU A 341 -3.43 -20.85 21.63
N HIS A 342 -2.56 -21.12 20.68
CA HIS A 342 -1.11 -20.95 20.80
C HIS A 342 -0.68 -19.64 20.17
N PHE A 343 0.08 -18.83 20.94
CA PHE A 343 0.72 -17.60 20.49
C PHE A 343 2.22 -17.83 20.34
N PRO A 344 2.75 -18.09 19.10
CA PRO A 344 4.18 -18.32 18.91
C PRO A 344 5.00 -17.11 19.40
N PRO A 345 5.98 -17.29 20.31
CA PRO A 345 6.75 -16.19 20.90
C PRO A 345 7.42 -15.29 19.89
N GLU A 346 7.90 -15.86 18.78
CA GLU A 346 8.58 -15.17 17.69
C GLU A 346 7.63 -14.32 16.80
N LYS A 347 6.32 -14.56 16.90
CA LYS A 347 5.27 -13.82 16.18
C LYS A 347 4.54 -12.80 17.07
N CYS A 348 4.88 -12.76 18.34
CA CYS A 348 4.36 -11.78 19.30
C CYS A 348 5.14 -10.46 19.16
N CYS A 349 4.44 -9.39 18.83
CA CYS A 349 4.98 -8.04 18.77
C CYS A 349 4.63 -7.28 20.05
N VAL A 350 5.61 -6.66 20.69
CA VAL A 350 5.37 -5.83 21.88
C VAL A 350 5.50 -4.36 21.52
N TYR A 351 4.52 -3.57 21.91
CA TYR A 351 4.47 -2.12 21.64
C TYR A 351 4.48 -1.35 22.95
N GLN A 352 5.23 -0.25 22.99
CA GLN A 352 5.13 0.77 24.03
C GLN A 352 4.73 2.09 23.38
N ASN A 353 3.72 2.75 23.90
CA ASN A 353 3.19 3.99 23.31
C ASN A 353 2.87 3.85 21.82
N ASN A 354 2.27 2.72 21.43
CA ASN A 354 1.92 2.34 20.06
C ASN A 354 3.12 2.15 19.09
N LYS A 355 4.36 2.12 19.56
CA LYS A 355 5.57 1.85 18.76
C LYS A 355 6.15 0.49 19.11
N LEU A 356 6.57 -0.27 18.09
CA LEU A 356 7.21 -1.58 18.23
C LEU A 356 8.55 -1.44 18.97
N ILE A 357 8.81 -2.39 19.85
CA ILE A 357 10.02 -2.50 20.64
C ILE A 357 11.03 -3.45 19.97
#